data_0071b6ca3e659ee5e361fd3b372861db
#
_entry.id   0071b6ca3e659ee5e361fd3b372861db
#
_cell.length_a   1.000
_cell.length_b   1.000
_cell.length_c   1.000
_cell.angle_alpha   90.00
_cell.angle_beta   90.00
_cell.angle_gamma   90.00
#
_symmetry.space_group_name_H-M   'P 1'
#
loop_
_entity.id
_entity.type
_entity.pdbx_description
1 polymer ?
#
loop_
_entity_poly.entity_id
_entity_poly.type
_entity_poly.pdbx_seq_one_letter_code
_entity_poly.pdbx_strand_id
1 'polypeptide(L)'
;MSHYYRFFSLLPFVFLLLFLPGCGPKGPKVHRVEGIVTLDGKPIEGANVSFVPKQAVTNPDDLSGPLLAGGATNADGKYTLSTTRGSAIGGGTTIGEYQVSIVKKSISNPLSGPLAPGQRYIPQYEYEVPRVFEDSTKSNISVEVVKGKNVFNFALKSDGTCEVTK
;
A
#
# COMPACT_ATOMS: atom_id res chain seq x y z
N MET A 1 -11.84 30.25 -64.19
CA MET A 1 -11.97 28.88 -63.69
C MET A 1 -10.60 28.38 -63.26
N SER A 2 -10.09 28.69 -62.05
CA SER A 2 -8.81 28.11 -61.57
C SER A 2 -8.49 28.49 -60.11
N HIS A 3 -9.38 28.19 -59.16
CA HIS A 3 -9.05 28.45 -57.74
C HIS A 3 -9.50 27.33 -56.76
N TYR A 4 -9.97 26.16 -57.20
CA TYR A 4 -10.51 25.14 -56.33
C TYR A 4 -9.56 23.98 -55.98
N TYR A 5 -8.34 23.93 -56.52
CA TYR A 5 -7.44 22.78 -56.30
C TYR A 5 -6.37 22.96 -55.21
N ARG A 6 -6.32 24.14 -54.53
CA ARG A 6 -5.26 24.39 -53.52
C ARG A 6 -5.66 24.01 -52.08
N PHE A 7 -6.93 23.75 -51.83
CA PHE A 7 -7.40 23.41 -50.46
C PHE A 7 -7.46 21.91 -50.14
N PHE A 8 -7.31 21.04 -51.13
CA PHE A 8 -7.48 19.60 -50.94
C PHE A 8 -6.21 18.85 -50.52
N SER A 9 -5.04 19.51 -50.51
CA SER A 9 -3.75 18.89 -50.19
C SER A 9 -3.37 18.94 -48.72
N LEU A 10 -4.10 19.68 -47.86
CA LEU A 10 -3.77 19.78 -46.42
C LEU A 10 -4.60 18.87 -45.53
N LEU A 11 -5.68 18.28 -46.06
CA LEU A 11 -6.57 17.43 -45.27
C LEU A 11 -5.99 16.06 -44.84
N PRO A 12 -5.15 15.35 -45.63
CA PRO A 12 -4.59 14.08 -45.21
C PRO A 12 -3.50 14.19 -44.15
N PHE A 13 -2.87 15.37 -43.97
CA PHE A 13 -1.77 15.55 -43.03
C PHE A 13 -2.24 15.79 -41.58
N VAL A 14 -3.46 16.30 -41.41
CA VAL A 14 -4.07 16.50 -40.07
C VAL A 14 -4.55 15.20 -39.46
N PHE A 15 -4.95 14.20 -40.29
CA PHE A 15 -5.47 12.91 -39.81
C PHE A 15 -4.38 11.93 -39.35
N LEU A 16 -3.13 12.13 -39.76
CA LEU A 16 -1.99 11.27 -39.40
C LEU A 16 -1.45 11.55 -37.99
N LEU A 17 -1.76 12.70 -37.40
CA LEU A 17 -1.27 13.11 -36.06
C LEU A 17 -2.10 12.53 -34.89
N LEU A 18 -3.22 11.82 -35.17
CA LEU A 18 -4.12 11.29 -34.14
C LEU A 18 -3.78 9.85 -33.69
N PHE A 19 -2.78 9.19 -34.29
CA PHE A 19 -2.35 7.85 -33.92
C PHE A 19 -0.95 7.83 -33.26
N LEU A 20 -0.71 8.70 -32.27
CA LEU A 20 0.44 8.48 -31.39
C LEU A 20 0.01 7.43 -30.36
N PRO A 21 0.56 6.19 -30.41
CA PRO A 21 0.35 5.23 -29.36
C PRO A 21 0.91 5.84 -28.08
N GLY A 22 0.04 6.17 -27.14
CA GLY A 22 0.43 6.63 -25.81
C GLY A 22 1.22 5.54 -25.11
N CYS A 23 2.55 5.65 -25.13
CA CYS A 23 3.43 4.80 -24.35
C CYS A 23 3.33 5.24 -22.87
N GLY A 24 2.25 4.84 -22.20
CA GLY A 24 2.14 5.01 -20.76
C GLY A 24 3.22 4.20 -20.05
N PRO A 25 3.83 4.69 -18.97
CA PRO A 25 4.79 3.93 -18.20
C PRO A 25 4.14 2.63 -17.72
N LYS A 26 4.74 1.50 -18.08
CA LYS A 26 4.31 0.18 -17.58
C LYS A 26 4.71 0.09 -16.12
N GLY A 27 3.81 0.44 -15.20
CA GLY A 27 4.00 0.21 -13.77
C GLY A 27 4.03 -1.30 -13.44
N PRO A 28 4.46 -1.67 -12.23
CA PRO A 28 4.49 -3.05 -11.79
C PRO A 28 3.08 -3.63 -11.77
N LYS A 29 2.96 -4.91 -12.11
CA LYS A 29 1.68 -5.61 -12.05
C LYS A 29 1.34 -5.93 -10.61
N VAL A 30 0.35 -5.23 -10.05
CA VAL A 30 -0.14 -5.46 -8.69
C VAL A 30 -1.33 -6.41 -8.67
N HIS A 31 -1.49 -7.09 -7.55
CA HIS A 31 -2.58 -8.02 -7.26
C HIS A 31 -3.31 -7.54 -6.01
N ARG A 32 -4.64 -7.55 -6.08
CA ARG A 32 -5.48 -7.07 -4.98
C ARG A 32 -5.22 -7.89 -3.73
N VAL A 33 -5.00 -7.17 -2.63
CA VAL A 33 -4.86 -7.75 -1.29
C VAL A 33 -5.79 -7.00 -0.35
N GLU A 34 -6.65 -7.75 0.31
CA GLU A 34 -7.61 -7.24 1.27
C GLU A 34 -7.81 -8.24 2.40
N GLY A 35 -8.50 -7.85 3.46
CA GLY A 35 -8.83 -8.72 4.57
C GLY A 35 -9.41 -7.98 5.76
N ILE A 36 -9.46 -8.63 6.89
CA ILE A 36 -9.98 -8.10 8.15
C ILE A 36 -8.94 -8.28 9.24
N VAL A 37 -8.81 -7.29 10.11
CA VAL A 37 -7.99 -7.36 11.34
C VAL A 37 -8.91 -7.31 12.55
N THR A 38 -8.74 -8.28 13.44
CA THR A 38 -9.43 -8.31 14.74
C THR A 38 -8.42 -8.44 15.88
N LEU A 39 -8.77 -7.93 17.06
CA LEU A 39 -8.06 -8.17 18.31
C LEU A 39 -9.04 -8.79 19.29
N ASP A 40 -8.71 -9.98 19.80
CA ASP A 40 -9.58 -10.77 20.70
C ASP A 40 -11.02 -10.91 20.15
N GLY A 41 -11.12 -11.13 18.82
CA GLY A 41 -12.39 -11.30 18.09
C GLY A 41 -13.13 -10.01 17.75
N LYS A 42 -12.63 -8.82 18.14
CA LYS A 42 -13.26 -7.53 17.83
C LYS A 42 -12.54 -6.84 16.66
N PRO A 43 -13.24 -6.29 15.66
CA PRO A 43 -12.63 -5.51 14.60
C PRO A 43 -11.85 -4.33 15.15
N ILE A 44 -10.70 -4.03 14.57
CA ILE A 44 -9.88 -2.86 14.92
C ILE A 44 -9.97 -1.83 13.81
N GLU A 45 -10.47 -0.63 14.12
CA GLU A 45 -10.45 0.52 13.24
C GLU A 45 -9.10 1.25 13.31
N GLY A 46 -8.62 1.78 12.19
CA GLY A 46 -7.42 2.64 12.13
C GLY A 46 -6.10 1.91 12.39
N ALA A 47 -6.07 0.57 12.37
CA ALA A 47 -4.82 -0.17 12.40
C ALA A 47 -4.12 -0.09 11.05
N ASN A 48 -2.83 0.24 11.05
CA ASN A 48 -1.99 0.22 9.86
C ASN A 48 -1.44 -1.19 9.64
N VAL A 49 -1.79 -1.78 8.50
CA VAL A 49 -1.30 -3.08 8.02
C VAL A 49 -0.23 -2.82 6.97
N SER A 50 0.97 -3.37 7.15
CA SER A 50 2.07 -3.22 6.21
C SER A 50 2.62 -4.57 5.79
N PHE A 51 2.78 -4.77 4.49
CA PHE A 51 3.40 -5.95 3.89
C PHE A 51 4.80 -5.59 3.45
N VAL A 52 5.79 -6.11 4.17
CA VAL A 52 7.21 -5.87 3.95
C VAL A 52 7.79 -7.05 3.18
N PRO A 53 8.37 -6.87 1.98
CA PRO A 53 8.99 -7.96 1.23
C PRO A 53 10.05 -8.68 2.06
N LYS A 54 10.05 -10.02 2.07
CA LYS A 54 11.12 -10.82 2.69
C LYS A 54 12.44 -10.68 1.94
N GLN A 55 12.36 -10.55 0.62
CA GLN A 55 13.54 -10.31 -0.21
C GLN A 55 13.71 -8.81 -0.42
N ALA A 56 14.85 -8.27 -0.02
CA ALA A 56 15.18 -6.88 -0.28
C ALA A 56 15.29 -6.64 -1.80
N VAL A 57 14.62 -5.60 -2.29
CA VAL A 57 14.83 -5.12 -3.66
C VAL A 57 16.20 -4.44 -3.68
N THR A 58 17.19 -5.05 -4.29
CA THR A 58 18.58 -4.57 -4.32
C THR A 58 18.73 -3.32 -5.19
N ASN A 59 17.85 -3.12 -6.17
CA ASN A 59 17.80 -1.93 -7.00
C ASN A 59 16.49 -1.16 -6.72
N PRO A 60 16.53 0.06 -6.18
CA PRO A 60 15.34 0.85 -5.90
C PRO A 60 14.52 1.21 -7.17
N ASP A 61 15.11 1.13 -8.36
CA ASP A 61 14.43 1.38 -9.63
C ASP A 61 13.83 0.11 -10.25
N ASP A 62 14.14 -1.06 -9.70
CA ASP A 62 13.57 -2.33 -10.13
C ASP A 62 12.20 -2.54 -9.50
N LEU A 63 11.16 -2.36 -10.31
CA LEU A 63 9.76 -2.57 -9.93
C LEU A 63 9.27 -3.99 -10.25
N SER A 64 10.14 -4.90 -10.65
CA SER A 64 9.77 -6.29 -10.99
C SER A 64 9.63 -7.18 -9.76
N GLY A 65 10.30 -6.83 -8.66
CA GLY A 65 10.29 -7.56 -7.40
C GLY A 65 9.10 -7.23 -6.48
N PRO A 66 9.04 -7.89 -5.30
CA PRO A 66 8.03 -7.61 -4.28
C PRO A 66 8.12 -6.17 -3.77
N LEU A 67 7.00 -5.45 -3.77
CA LEU A 67 6.93 -4.05 -3.35
C LEU A 67 6.29 -3.90 -1.98
N LEU A 68 6.86 -2.99 -1.16
CA LEU A 68 6.22 -2.58 0.09
C LEU A 68 4.81 -2.05 -0.18
N ALA A 69 3.85 -2.53 0.57
CA ALA A 69 2.47 -2.08 0.49
C ALA A 69 1.86 -1.91 1.88
N GLY A 70 0.93 -0.98 2.00
CA GLY A 70 0.26 -0.72 3.25
C GLY A 70 -1.19 -0.30 3.06
N GLY A 71 -1.96 -0.36 4.14
CA GLY A 71 -3.34 0.09 4.20
C GLY A 71 -3.80 0.22 5.64
N ALA A 72 -4.81 1.07 5.88
CA ALA A 72 -5.44 1.21 7.18
C ALA A 72 -6.77 0.45 7.22
N THR A 73 -7.13 -0.05 8.39
CA THR A 73 -8.42 -0.69 8.62
C THR A 73 -9.54 0.35 8.81
N ASN A 74 -10.74 0.05 8.33
CA ASN A 74 -11.94 0.83 8.59
C ASN A 74 -12.64 0.37 9.90
N ALA A 75 -13.83 0.92 10.19
CA ALA A 75 -14.63 0.58 11.38
C ALA A 75 -15.00 -0.91 11.49
N ASP A 76 -15.12 -1.62 10.37
CA ASP A 76 -15.35 -3.06 10.34
C ASP A 76 -14.05 -3.88 10.46
N GLY A 77 -12.90 -3.25 10.69
CA GLY A 77 -11.58 -3.88 10.65
C GLY A 77 -11.09 -4.26 9.26
N LYS A 78 -11.81 -3.90 8.19
CA LYS A 78 -11.44 -4.24 6.81
C LYS A 78 -10.33 -3.33 6.30
N TYR A 79 -9.36 -3.91 5.61
CA TYR A 79 -8.28 -3.19 4.94
C TYR A 79 -8.16 -3.58 3.46
N THR A 80 -7.60 -2.68 2.68
CA THR A 80 -7.12 -2.95 1.32
C THR A 80 -5.73 -2.34 1.20
N LEU A 81 -4.77 -3.10 0.69
CA LEU A 81 -3.42 -2.61 0.50
C LEU A 81 -3.31 -1.74 -0.75
N SER A 82 -2.37 -0.82 -0.71
CA SER A 82 -1.84 -0.13 -1.88
C SER A 82 -0.32 -0.04 -1.78
N THR A 83 0.37 -0.12 -2.92
CA THR A 83 1.81 0.10 -2.95
C THR A 83 2.13 1.58 -3.04
N THR A 84 3.23 1.99 -2.40
CA THR A 84 3.70 3.38 -2.40
C THR A 84 4.60 3.71 -3.59
N ARG A 85 4.94 2.72 -4.43
CA ARG A 85 5.84 2.88 -5.58
C ARG A 85 5.13 2.60 -6.90
N GLY A 86 5.37 3.48 -7.85
CA GLY A 86 4.92 3.35 -9.23
C GLY A 86 3.47 3.80 -9.45
N SER A 87 3.11 3.94 -10.72
CA SER A 87 1.74 4.23 -11.16
C SER A 87 0.87 2.96 -11.13
N ALA A 88 0.93 2.18 -10.05
CA ALA A 88 0.08 1.03 -9.89
C ALA A 88 -1.37 1.52 -9.71
N ILE A 89 -2.14 1.47 -10.77
CA ILE A 89 -3.58 1.73 -10.73
C ILE A 89 -4.24 0.50 -10.11
N GLY A 90 -4.76 0.66 -8.90
CA GLY A 90 -5.46 -0.39 -8.17
C GLY A 90 -4.81 -0.73 -6.82
N GLY A 91 -5.63 -1.13 -5.86
CA GLY A 91 -5.18 -1.57 -4.55
C GLY A 91 -4.48 -2.92 -4.61
N GLY A 92 -3.40 -3.11 -3.84
CA GLY A 92 -2.68 -4.36 -3.75
C GLY A 92 -1.17 -4.22 -3.73
N THR A 93 -0.48 -5.34 -3.96
CA THR A 93 0.98 -5.38 -4.12
C THR A 93 1.38 -6.41 -5.18
N THR A 94 2.66 -6.55 -5.43
CA THR A 94 3.23 -7.52 -6.39
C THR A 94 3.24 -8.94 -5.80
N ILE A 95 3.40 -9.94 -6.65
CA ILE A 95 3.59 -11.35 -6.24
C ILE A 95 4.87 -11.47 -5.41
N GLY A 96 4.83 -12.29 -4.35
CA GLY A 96 5.99 -12.61 -3.54
C GLY A 96 5.66 -12.94 -2.09
N GLU A 97 6.71 -13.20 -1.31
CA GLU A 97 6.62 -13.46 0.11
C GLU A 97 6.80 -12.18 0.92
N TYR A 98 5.94 -12.01 1.92
CA TYR A 98 5.89 -10.83 2.78
C TYR A 98 5.90 -11.20 4.25
N GLN A 99 6.55 -10.36 5.03
CA GLN A 99 6.34 -10.26 6.48
C GLN A 99 5.34 -9.15 6.73
N VAL A 100 4.43 -9.35 7.69
CA VAL A 100 3.36 -8.41 7.97
C VAL A 100 3.59 -7.73 9.31
N SER A 101 3.46 -6.41 9.35
CA SER A 101 3.32 -5.66 10.59
C SER A 101 1.94 -5.04 10.70
N ILE A 102 1.42 -4.98 11.92
CA ILE A 102 0.10 -4.41 12.22
C ILE A 102 0.24 -3.52 13.44
N VAL A 103 -0.04 -2.23 13.25
CA VAL A 103 0.19 -1.21 14.27
C VAL A 103 -1.06 -0.36 14.46
N LYS A 104 -1.49 -0.23 15.71
CA LYS A 104 -2.40 0.85 16.11
C LYS A 104 -1.87 1.48 17.37
N LYS A 105 -1.51 2.76 17.27
CA LYS A 105 -0.99 3.56 18.38
C LYS A 105 -1.49 4.99 18.30
N SER A 106 -1.72 5.60 19.45
CA SER A 106 -2.05 7.00 19.62
C SER A 106 -0.96 7.72 20.41
N ILE A 107 -0.87 9.04 20.27
CA ILE A 107 0.02 9.85 21.11
C ILE A 107 -0.69 10.12 22.42
N SER A 108 -0.15 9.63 23.55
CA SER A 108 -0.72 9.81 24.88
C SER A 108 -0.46 11.19 25.48
N ASN A 109 0.58 11.90 24.97
CA ASN A 109 0.95 13.24 25.42
C ASN A 109 0.98 14.24 24.25
N PRO A 110 -0.17 14.55 23.60
CA PRO A 110 -0.18 15.46 22.45
C PRO A 110 0.33 16.84 22.82
N LEU A 111 1.08 17.47 21.88
CA LEU A 111 1.59 18.82 22.08
C LEU A 111 0.43 19.82 22.10
N SER A 112 0.27 20.57 23.20
CA SER A 112 -0.84 21.50 23.40
C SER A 112 -0.51 22.96 23.00
N GLY A 113 0.70 23.25 22.48
CA GLY A 113 1.12 24.59 22.09
C GLY A 113 2.55 24.64 21.57
N PRO A 114 3.06 25.82 21.19
CA PRO A 114 4.44 25.98 20.73
C PRO A 114 5.44 25.67 21.84
N LEU A 115 6.52 25.01 21.47
CA LEU A 115 7.64 24.71 22.40
C LEU A 115 8.43 25.99 22.70
N ALA A 116 8.89 26.13 23.95
CA ALA A 116 9.83 27.16 24.31
C ALA A 116 11.20 26.92 23.63
N PRO A 117 12.01 27.98 23.38
CA PRO A 117 13.34 27.83 22.80
C PRO A 117 14.21 26.85 23.61
N GLY A 118 14.75 25.84 22.92
CA GLY A 118 15.56 24.78 23.53
C GLY A 118 14.77 23.58 24.10
N GLN A 119 13.45 23.64 24.19
CA GLN A 119 12.62 22.50 24.53
C GLN A 119 12.50 21.52 23.39
N ARG A 120 12.51 20.21 23.69
CA ARG A 120 12.25 19.12 22.76
C ARG A 120 10.97 18.39 23.17
N TYR A 121 10.08 18.20 22.23
CA TYR A 121 8.92 17.33 22.41
C TYR A 121 9.33 15.87 22.14
N ILE A 122 9.03 14.98 23.09
CA ILE A 122 9.24 13.55 22.96
C ILE A 122 7.85 12.92 23.02
N PRO A 123 7.29 12.46 21.88
CA PRO A 123 5.97 11.84 21.87
C PRO A 123 6.01 10.52 22.65
N GLN A 124 5.03 10.32 23.51
CA GLN A 124 4.72 9.05 24.15
C GLN A 124 3.59 8.37 23.40
N TYR A 125 3.70 7.06 23.21
CA TYR A 125 2.72 6.30 22.46
C TYR A 125 2.03 5.29 23.36
N GLU A 126 0.72 5.24 23.22
CA GLU A 126 -0.13 4.18 23.75
C GLU A 126 -0.49 3.22 22.60
N TYR A 127 -0.32 1.93 22.84
CA TYR A 127 -0.53 0.88 21.85
C TYR A 127 -1.82 0.14 22.14
N GLU A 128 -2.73 0.13 21.19
CA GLU A 128 -3.96 -0.67 21.25
C GLU A 128 -3.72 -2.11 20.76
N VAL A 129 -2.73 -2.30 19.91
CA VAL A 129 -2.28 -3.62 19.41
C VAL A 129 -0.96 -3.97 20.07
N PRO A 130 -0.73 -5.24 20.50
CA PRO A 130 0.53 -5.66 21.09
C PRO A 130 1.74 -5.29 20.24
N ARG A 131 2.78 -4.73 20.85
CA ARG A 131 3.98 -4.20 20.16
C ARG A 131 4.76 -5.26 19.38
N VAL A 132 4.59 -6.53 19.66
CA VAL A 132 5.20 -7.62 18.89
C VAL A 132 4.82 -7.55 17.41
N PHE A 133 3.62 -7.04 17.08
CA PHE A 133 3.15 -6.90 15.71
C PHE A 133 3.64 -5.62 15.00
N GLU A 134 4.27 -4.66 15.73
CA GLU A 134 4.81 -3.43 15.13
C GLU A 134 5.99 -3.72 14.21
N ASP A 135 6.84 -4.68 14.58
CA ASP A 135 8.03 -5.06 13.83
C ASP A 135 7.71 -6.30 12.97
N SER A 136 7.76 -6.15 11.65
CA SER A 136 7.46 -7.23 10.71
C SER A 136 8.37 -8.45 10.90
N THR A 137 9.59 -8.27 11.41
CA THR A 137 10.52 -9.37 11.68
C THR A 137 10.21 -10.14 12.96
N LYS A 138 9.47 -9.51 13.89
CA LYS A 138 9.10 -10.08 15.20
C LYS A 138 7.65 -10.56 15.26
N SER A 139 6.82 -10.07 14.35
CA SER A 139 5.39 -10.40 14.30
C SER A 139 5.11 -11.88 14.04
N ASN A 140 6.09 -12.61 13.47
CA ASN A 140 5.95 -13.98 13.00
C ASN A 140 4.82 -14.19 11.99
N ILE A 141 4.27 -13.11 11.40
CA ILE A 141 3.22 -13.17 10.40
C ILE A 141 3.87 -13.16 9.02
N SER A 142 3.70 -14.25 8.29
CA SER A 142 4.21 -14.39 6.91
C SER A 142 3.09 -14.80 5.98
N VAL A 143 3.03 -14.16 4.82
CA VAL A 143 2.04 -14.44 3.78
C VAL A 143 2.70 -14.46 2.41
N GLU A 144 2.10 -15.19 1.48
CA GLU A 144 2.47 -15.21 0.07
C GLU A 144 1.35 -14.60 -0.76
N VAL A 145 1.68 -13.53 -1.51
CA VAL A 145 0.78 -12.91 -2.48
C VAL A 145 0.96 -13.62 -3.81
N VAL A 146 -0.14 -14.13 -4.33
CA VAL A 146 -0.20 -14.85 -5.61
C VAL A 146 -0.99 -14.06 -6.65
N LYS A 147 -0.96 -14.53 -7.90
CA LYS A 147 -1.72 -13.91 -9.00
C LYS A 147 -3.22 -13.91 -8.70
N GLY A 148 -3.84 -12.74 -8.84
CA GLY A 148 -5.28 -12.57 -8.66
C GLY A 148 -5.63 -11.83 -7.38
N LYS A 149 -6.79 -12.17 -6.81
CA LYS A 149 -7.28 -11.62 -5.55
C LYS A 149 -6.72 -12.44 -4.38
N ASN A 150 -6.17 -11.76 -3.39
CA ASN A 150 -5.66 -12.36 -2.16
C ASN A 150 -6.48 -11.81 -0.98
N VAL A 151 -6.92 -12.67 -0.09
CA VAL A 151 -7.62 -12.30 1.15
C VAL A 151 -6.83 -12.84 2.31
N PHE A 152 -6.43 -11.98 3.27
CA PHE A 152 -5.74 -12.40 4.49
C PHE A 152 -6.42 -11.77 5.69
N ASN A 153 -7.00 -12.59 6.54
CA ASN A 153 -7.60 -12.12 7.79
C ASN A 153 -6.64 -12.40 8.94
N PHE A 154 -6.42 -11.41 9.78
CA PHE A 154 -5.51 -11.46 10.92
C PHE A 154 -6.31 -11.40 12.22
N ALA A 155 -6.40 -12.52 12.92
CA ALA A 155 -6.98 -12.59 14.25
C ALA A 155 -5.86 -12.46 15.28
N LEU A 156 -5.63 -11.22 15.73
CA LEU A 156 -4.66 -10.90 16.77
C LEU A 156 -5.22 -11.19 18.15
N LYS A 157 -4.34 -11.55 19.08
CA LYS A 157 -4.66 -11.69 20.49
C LYS A 157 -3.79 -10.81 21.35
N SER A 158 -4.32 -10.38 22.49
CA SER A 158 -3.59 -9.56 23.46
C SER A 158 -2.35 -10.25 24.03
N ASP A 159 -2.26 -11.57 23.94
CA ASP A 159 -1.08 -12.35 24.34
C ASP A 159 0.08 -12.28 23.31
N GLY A 160 -0.11 -11.59 22.18
CA GLY A 160 0.88 -11.47 21.12
C GLY A 160 0.85 -12.61 20.08
N THR A 161 -0.17 -13.46 20.11
CA THR A 161 -0.38 -14.49 19.07
C THR A 161 -1.28 -13.97 17.93
N CYS A 162 -1.12 -14.53 16.74
CA CYS A 162 -1.93 -14.20 15.57
C CYS A 162 -2.29 -15.47 14.81
N GLU A 163 -3.57 -15.61 14.47
CA GLU A 163 -4.06 -16.60 13.53
C GLU A 163 -4.31 -15.95 12.17
N VAL A 164 -3.80 -16.55 11.10
CA VAL A 164 -3.95 -16.06 9.72
C VAL A 164 -4.87 -17.00 8.97
N THR A 165 -5.97 -16.48 8.42
CA THR A 165 -6.89 -17.24 7.56
C THR A 165 -6.97 -16.60 6.16
N LYS A 166 -7.21 -17.44 5.15
CA LYS A 166 -7.38 -17.03 3.74
C LYS A 166 -8.84 -17.12 3.32
#